data_9b83e9533a3a89d37334234606a3d58d
#
_entry.id   9b83e9533a3a89d37334234606a3d58d
#
_cell.length_a   1.000
_cell.length_b   1.000
_cell.length_c   1.000
_cell.angle_alpha   90.00
_cell.angle_beta   90.00
_cell.angle_gamma   90.00
#
_symmetry.space_group_name_H-M   'P 1'
#
loop_
_entity.id
_entity.type
_entity.pdbx_description
1 polymer ?
#
loop_
_entity_poly.entity_id
_entity_poly.type
_entity_poly.pdbx_seq_one_letter_code
_entity_poly.pdbx_strand_id
1 'polypeptide(L)'
;GRQAASLIRYAKKQGQVPVYFTKTAGLLSDVYRDLVDIGSPELRPFVFGSDKEAAITDSEGNVKFALPSKSEVKRVLDYIEKNGKLPKEYDYVLTTYSQVSNGVYEFDENGARKERKLAKGKSFGAAALSGQRRRDAIEKLMDNGYLILDESHTAGGDSGQGNYFQHIIQKAKNVTFFSATFAKRPDNMPIYALRTAMNQGGLKSADLIDAVKRGGATLQEIMSQTLTQCGQMIRRERDMTGVTIDWRAIDEPEKVKEQREQYDSIIGLFNDIINFQKTYVSGYVEEQNEAMAAMQASMGIKRGTEALGIKNVPFASKAFNTVQQVLLSLKAKSAAERAIDYLKQGMKPVIALNNTNESQTGNIALGEEMDAPDLGTSLRKGLEGTLRYTSKNAKDESSSGYIRLEDLGDDAVEAYRNLEKKIKETSTGLSLSPIDVIKNELEKAGYKVGELTGRSTEFVYNENGTVTKVKRTDTDKKKLAREFNDGQIDALILNKSAATGISLHASSKYKDQRKRVMI
;
A
#
# COMPACT_ATOMS: atom_id res chain seq x y z
N GLY A 1 -15.77 5.92 -12.27
CA GLY A 1 -15.61 5.42 -13.63
C GLY A 1 -16.37 6.21 -14.67
N ARG A 2 -17.69 6.08 -14.80
CA ARG A 2 -18.49 6.74 -15.86
C ARG A 2 -18.31 8.24 -15.97
N GLN A 3 -18.15 8.94 -14.85
CA GLN A 3 -17.85 10.39 -14.87
C GLN A 3 -16.49 10.67 -15.50
N ALA A 4 -15.46 9.90 -15.16
CA ALA A 4 -14.15 10.04 -15.79
C ALA A 4 -14.20 9.75 -17.29
N ALA A 5 -14.90 8.70 -17.70
CA ALA A 5 -15.14 8.37 -19.10
C ALA A 5 -15.86 9.51 -19.84
N SER A 6 -16.90 10.09 -19.24
CA SER A 6 -17.60 11.25 -19.81
C SER A 6 -16.70 12.46 -19.99
N LEU A 7 -15.78 12.71 -19.05
CA LEU A 7 -14.81 13.81 -19.15
C LEU A 7 -13.74 13.54 -20.21
N ILE A 8 -13.29 12.31 -20.39
CA ILE A 8 -12.37 11.94 -21.49
C ILE A 8 -13.05 12.26 -22.84
N ARG A 9 -14.29 11.80 -23.03
CA ARG A 9 -15.08 12.09 -24.23
C ARG A 9 -15.30 13.59 -24.44
N TYR A 10 -15.66 14.31 -23.38
CA TYR A 10 -15.85 15.77 -23.42
C TYR A 10 -14.56 16.49 -23.81
N ALA A 11 -13.45 16.22 -23.13
CA ALA A 11 -12.16 16.85 -23.41
C ALA A 11 -11.72 16.61 -24.86
N LYS A 12 -11.88 15.38 -25.38
CA LYS A 12 -11.61 15.07 -26.78
C LYS A 12 -12.45 15.90 -27.74
N LYS A 13 -13.76 16.06 -27.47
CA LYS A 13 -14.65 16.91 -28.27
C LYS A 13 -14.23 18.38 -28.25
N GLN A 14 -13.63 18.86 -27.16
CA GLN A 14 -13.09 20.22 -27.05
C GLN A 14 -11.70 20.37 -27.67
N GLY A 15 -11.18 19.36 -28.35
CA GLY A 15 -9.86 19.35 -28.95
C GLY A 15 -8.71 19.33 -27.92
N GLN A 16 -8.99 18.95 -26.67
CA GLN A 16 -8.01 18.80 -25.62
C GLN A 16 -7.47 17.36 -25.57
N VAL A 17 -6.30 17.18 -24.95
CA VAL A 17 -5.71 15.87 -24.72
C VAL A 17 -6.06 15.39 -23.31
N PRO A 18 -6.96 14.41 -23.14
CA PRO A 18 -7.25 13.85 -21.83
C PRO A 18 -6.08 13.02 -21.32
N VAL A 19 -5.64 13.28 -20.09
CA VAL A 19 -4.62 12.49 -19.39
C VAL A 19 -5.20 12.02 -18.07
N TYR A 20 -5.46 10.72 -17.99
CA TYR A 20 -6.07 10.09 -16.81
C TYR A 20 -5.04 9.37 -15.97
N PHE A 21 -5.03 9.68 -14.68
CA PHE A 21 -4.21 9.02 -13.67
C PHE A 21 -5.08 8.23 -12.69
N THR A 22 -4.61 7.05 -12.33
CA THR A 22 -5.21 6.26 -11.24
C THR A 22 -4.14 5.58 -10.39
N LYS A 23 -4.56 5.00 -9.28
CA LYS A 23 -3.66 4.40 -8.29
C LYS A 23 -3.07 3.07 -8.76
N THR A 24 -3.88 2.19 -9.36
CA THR A 24 -3.48 0.83 -9.75
C THR A 24 -3.75 0.56 -11.22
N ALA A 25 -2.91 -0.25 -11.85
CA ALA A 25 -3.02 -0.59 -13.26
C ALA A 25 -4.34 -1.29 -13.62
N GLY A 26 -4.85 -2.13 -12.73
CA GLY A 26 -6.11 -2.85 -12.96
C GLY A 26 -7.32 -1.94 -13.21
N LEU A 27 -7.33 -0.71 -12.68
CA LEU A 27 -8.42 0.26 -12.87
C LEU A 27 -8.46 0.89 -14.27
N LEU A 28 -7.38 0.80 -15.05
CA LEU A 28 -7.32 1.38 -16.38
C LEU A 28 -8.34 0.72 -17.33
N SER A 29 -8.56 -0.58 -17.19
CA SER A 29 -9.58 -1.30 -17.97
C SER A 29 -11.00 -0.86 -17.63
N ASP A 30 -11.26 -0.45 -16.37
CA ASP A 30 -12.59 -0.02 -15.94
C ASP A 30 -13.00 1.29 -16.65
N VAL A 31 -12.06 2.20 -16.83
CA VAL A 31 -12.30 3.46 -17.57
C VAL A 31 -12.68 3.17 -19.04
N TYR A 32 -11.99 2.22 -19.67
CA TYR A 32 -12.32 1.81 -21.05
C TYR A 32 -13.72 1.17 -21.13
N ARG A 33 -14.07 0.28 -20.19
CA ARG A 33 -15.41 -0.32 -20.15
C ARG A 33 -16.48 0.74 -19.93
N ASP A 34 -16.22 1.71 -19.08
CA ASP A 34 -17.12 2.86 -18.88
C ASP A 34 -17.24 3.72 -20.15
N LEU A 35 -16.17 3.87 -20.96
CA LEU A 35 -16.25 4.53 -22.27
C LEU A 35 -17.12 3.74 -23.26
N VAL A 36 -17.01 2.42 -23.27
CA VAL A 36 -17.90 1.55 -24.07
C VAL A 36 -19.35 1.70 -23.60
N ASP A 37 -19.60 1.66 -22.30
CA ASP A 37 -20.94 1.80 -21.70
C ASP A 37 -21.62 3.15 -22.04
N ILE A 38 -20.85 4.23 -22.22
CA ILE A 38 -21.38 5.54 -22.63
C ILE A 38 -21.37 5.77 -24.14
N GLY A 39 -21.09 4.72 -24.93
CA GLY A 39 -21.16 4.76 -26.39
C GLY A 39 -19.96 5.45 -27.05
N SER A 40 -18.77 5.27 -26.53
CA SER A 40 -17.51 5.79 -27.10
C SER A 40 -16.41 4.72 -27.20
N PRO A 41 -16.71 3.52 -27.79
CA PRO A 41 -15.73 2.43 -27.91
C PRO A 41 -14.60 2.72 -28.90
N GLU A 42 -14.79 3.73 -29.77
CA GLU A 42 -13.84 4.13 -30.80
C GLU A 42 -12.60 4.85 -30.26
N LEU A 43 -12.68 5.42 -29.04
CA LEU A 43 -11.56 6.17 -28.45
C LEU A 43 -10.41 5.24 -28.07
N ARG A 44 -9.22 5.55 -28.56
CA ARG A 44 -8.02 4.73 -28.40
C ARG A 44 -7.09 5.28 -27.32
N PRO A 45 -6.80 4.51 -26.26
CA PRO A 45 -5.86 4.89 -25.22
C PRO A 45 -4.43 4.71 -25.67
N PHE A 46 -3.55 5.63 -25.24
CA PHE A 46 -2.15 5.35 -25.09
C PHE A 46 -1.86 5.04 -23.62
N VAL A 47 -1.30 3.87 -23.33
CA VAL A 47 -1.09 3.40 -21.96
C VAL A 47 0.38 3.54 -21.57
N PHE A 48 0.69 4.41 -20.61
CA PHE A 48 1.95 4.37 -19.89
C PHE A 48 1.84 3.35 -18.76
N GLY A 49 2.34 2.15 -18.99
CA GLY A 49 2.31 1.06 -18.02
C GLY A 49 3.50 0.12 -18.23
N SER A 50 3.95 -0.50 -17.15
CA SER A 50 5.00 -1.52 -17.16
C SER A 50 4.51 -2.87 -16.62
N ASP A 51 3.33 -2.89 -16.02
CA ASP A 51 2.69 -4.07 -15.45
C ASP A 51 1.74 -4.68 -16.48
N LYS A 52 1.71 -6.01 -16.55
CA LYS A 52 0.77 -6.74 -17.42
C LYS A 52 -0.71 -6.40 -17.11
N GLU A 53 -1.01 -6.07 -15.86
CA GLU A 53 -2.35 -5.62 -15.44
C GLU A 53 -2.78 -4.30 -16.10
N ALA A 54 -1.85 -3.52 -16.65
CA ALA A 54 -2.16 -2.28 -17.36
C ALA A 54 -2.68 -2.50 -18.80
N ALA A 55 -2.63 -3.72 -19.33
CA ALA A 55 -3.31 -4.05 -20.57
C ALA A 55 -4.82 -3.85 -20.41
N ILE A 56 -5.43 -3.21 -21.40
CA ILE A 56 -6.86 -2.87 -21.36
C ILE A 56 -7.69 -4.08 -21.80
N THR A 57 -8.60 -4.51 -20.92
CA THR A 57 -9.47 -5.65 -21.15
C THR A 57 -10.94 -5.24 -21.14
N ASP A 58 -11.75 -5.97 -21.90
CA ASP A 58 -13.21 -5.86 -21.85
C ASP A 58 -13.82 -6.52 -20.59
N SER A 59 -15.16 -6.57 -20.51
CA SER A 59 -15.88 -7.19 -19.39
C SER A 59 -15.68 -8.70 -19.30
N GLU A 60 -15.33 -9.35 -20.40
CA GLU A 60 -15.05 -10.79 -20.48
C GLU A 60 -13.61 -11.14 -20.15
N GLY A 61 -12.73 -10.11 -20.04
CA GLY A 61 -11.30 -10.28 -19.78
C GLY A 61 -10.44 -10.40 -21.03
N ASN A 62 -11.01 -10.25 -22.23
CA ASN A 62 -10.25 -10.26 -23.48
C ASN A 62 -9.45 -8.96 -23.62
N VAL A 63 -8.19 -9.07 -24.05
CA VAL A 63 -7.34 -7.91 -24.28
C VAL A 63 -7.83 -7.14 -25.50
N LYS A 64 -8.23 -5.88 -25.30
CA LYS A 64 -8.61 -4.93 -26.35
C LYS A 64 -7.45 -4.06 -26.81
N PHE A 65 -6.63 -3.59 -25.84
CA PHE A 65 -5.40 -2.88 -26.14
C PHE A 65 -4.27 -3.49 -25.32
N ALA A 66 -3.32 -4.08 -26.04
CA ALA A 66 -2.09 -4.58 -25.43
C ALA A 66 -1.21 -3.41 -24.95
N LEU A 67 -0.31 -3.69 -24.03
CA LEU A 67 0.71 -2.70 -23.65
C LEU A 67 1.59 -2.37 -24.85
N PRO A 68 1.90 -1.08 -25.08
CA PRO A 68 2.81 -0.69 -26.14
C PRO A 68 4.21 -1.25 -25.92
N SER A 69 4.89 -1.64 -26.98
CA SER A 69 6.28 -2.08 -26.93
C SER A 69 7.20 -0.93 -26.48
N LYS A 70 8.41 -1.26 -26.02
CA LYS A 70 9.40 -0.23 -25.64
C LYS A 70 9.72 0.73 -26.80
N SER A 71 9.77 0.23 -28.04
CA SER A 71 9.98 1.02 -29.25
C SER A 71 8.79 1.97 -29.50
N GLU A 72 7.59 1.50 -29.30
CA GLU A 72 6.37 2.29 -29.45
C GLU A 72 6.30 3.39 -28.38
N VAL A 73 6.59 3.07 -27.12
CA VAL A 73 6.66 4.08 -26.05
C VAL A 73 7.69 5.14 -26.40
N LYS A 74 8.87 4.75 -26.89
CA LYS A 74 9.92 5.70 -27.30
C LYS A 74 9.41 6.61 -28.42
N ARG A 75 8.82 6.03 -29.48
CA ARG A 75 8.26 6.77 -30.62
C ARG A 75 7.22 7.81 -30.18
N VAL A 76 6.31 7.42 -29.31
CA VAL A 76 5.26 8.31 -28.82
C VAL A 76 5.83 9.42 -27.95
N LEU A 77 6.78 9.11 -27.06
CA LEU A 77 7.45 10.14 -26.26
C LEU A 77 8.21 11.15 -27.13
N ASP A 78 8.99 10.69 -28.11
CA ASP A 78 9.71 11.56 -29.06
C ASP A 78 8.74 12.43 -29.88
N TYR A 79 7.57 11.87 -30.26
CA TYR A 79 6.54 12.63 -30.96
C TYR A 79 5.92 13.73 -30.07
N ILE A 80 5.59 13.40 -28.82
CA ILE A 80 5.04 14.38 -27.86
C ILE A 80 6.06 15.48 -27.58
N GLU A 81 7.32 15.14 -27.36
CA GLU A 81 8.40 16.09 -27.13
C GLU A 81 8.52 17.09 -28.26
N LYS A 82 8.45 16.63 -29.51
CA LYS A 82 8.55 17.47 -30.71
C LYS A 82 7.30 18.29 -30.98
N ASN A 83 6.10 17.72 -30.80
CA ASN A 83 4.86 18.30 -31.32
C ASN A 83 3.92 18.83 -30.23
N GLY A 84 4.13 18.51 -28.96
CA GLY A 84 3.24 18.86 -27.85
C GLY A 84 1.85 18.21 -27.92
N LYS A 85 1.71 17.13 -28.69
CA LYS A 85 0.41 16.45 -28.97
C LYS A 85 0.60 14.95 -28.99
N LEU A 86 -0.49 14.21 -28.79
CA LEU A 86 -0.50 12.78 -29.05
C LEU A 86 -0.45 12.50 -30.58
N PRO A 87 0.20 11.39 -31.00
CA PRO A 87 0.01 10.86 -32.35
C PRO A 87 -1.47 10.63 -32.67
N LYS A 88 -1.86 10.78 -33.94
CA LYS A 88 -3.26 10.75 -34.39
C LYS A 88 -4.01 9.43 -34.09
N GLU A 89 -3.25 8.35 -33.94
CA GLU A 89 -3.80 7.02 -33.60
C GLU A 89 -4.23 6.88 -32.14
N TYR A 90 -3.95 7.86 -31.28
CA TYR A 90 -4.34 7.87 -29.87
C TYR A 90 -5.20 9.09 -29.54
N ASP A 91 -6.20 8.87 -28.70
CA ASP A 91 -7.16 9.91 -28.31
C ASP A 91 -6.93 10.44 -26.89
N TYR A 92 -6.40 9.61 -26.00
CA TYR A 92 -6.16 9.95 -24.59
C TYR A 92 -5.03 9.11 -24.00
N VAL A 93 -4.53 9.53 -22.85
CA VAL A 93 -3.49 8.84 -22.08
C VAL A 93 -4.10 8.19 -20.84
N LEU A 94 -3.77 6.92 -20.60
CA LEU A 94 -4.03 6.19 -19.38
C LEU A 94 -2.72 5.87 -18.66
N THR A 95 -2.63 6.19 -17.38
CA THR A 95 -1.43 5.91 -16.61
C THR A 95 -1.71 5.78 -15.12
N THR A 96 -0.71 5.36 -14.36
CA THR A 96 -0.75 5.31 -12.90
C THR A 96 0.24 6.30 -12.29
N TYR A 97 -0.02 6.71 -11.05
CA TYR A 97 0.88 7.61 -10.31
C TYR A 97 2.30 7.06 -10.20
N SER A 98 2.46 5.74 -10.10
CA SER A 98 3.77 5.09 -10.01
C SER A 98 4.65 5.28 -11.25
N GLN A 99 4.06 5.49 -12.43
CA GLN A 99 4.81 5.68 -13.68
C GLN A 99 5.57 7.01 -13.74
N VAL A 100 5.20 7.96 -12.90
CA VAL A 100 5.81 9.29 -12.76
C VAL A 100 6.35 9.55 -11.35
N SER A 101 6.43 8.53 -10.48
CA SER A 101 6.91 8.69 -9.10
C SER A 101 8.39 9.06 -9.04
N ASN A 102 9.19 8.51 -9.95
CA ASN A 102 10.63 8.75 -10.02
C ASN A 102 10.97 9.71 -11.16
N GLY A 103 11.88 10.63 -10.90
CA GLY A 103 12.41 11.56 -11.90
C GLY A 103 13.81 12.02 -11.53
N VAL A 104 14.46 12.68 -12.47
CA VAL A 104 15.79 13.29 -12.33
C VAL A 104 15.68 14.66 -11.67
N TYR A 105 14.58 15.38 -11.95
CA TYR A 105 14.30 16.70 -11.40
C TYR A 105 13.22 16.63 -10.33
N GLU A 106 13.34 17.53 -9.36
CA GLU A 106 12.32 17.89 -8.38
C GLU A 106 11.85 19.32 -8.68
N PHE A 107 10.66 19.64 -8.21
CA PHE A 107 10.14 21.02 -8.30
C PHE A 107 10.17 21.62 -6.91
N ASP A 108 10.60 22.85 -6.81
CA ASP A 108 10.51 23.63 -5.58
C ASP A 108 9.09 24.23 -5.40
N GLU A 109 8.89 24.94 -4.30
CA GLU A 109 7.60 25.57 -3.95
C GLU A 109 7.11 26.57 -5.01
N ASN A 110 8.03 27.11 -5.83
CA ASN A 110 7.75 28.06 -6.90
C ASN A 110 7.59 27.38 -8.27
N GLY A 111 7.67 26.04 -8.32
CA GLY A 111 7.59 25.27 -9.55
C GLY A 111 8.87 25.27 -10.40
N ALA A 112 9.99 25.78 -9.87
CA ALA A 112 11.25 25.73 -10.58
C ALA A 112 11.88 24.33 -10.50
N ARG A 113 12.42 23.86 -11.63
CA ARG A 113 13.09 22.56 -11.72
C ARG A 113 14.46 22.61 -11.05
N LYS A 114 14.73 21.66 -10.18
CA LYS A 114 16.01 21.44 -9.53
C LYS A 114 16.44 19.99 -9.73
N GLU A 115 17.66 19.79 -10.21
CA GLU A 115 18.20 18.44 -10.35
C GLU A 115 18.38 17.79 -8.97
N ARG A 116 17.95 16.55 -8.83
CA ARG A 116 18.13 15.78 -7.61
C ARG A 116 19.61 15.56 -7.35
N LYS A 117 20.06 15.89 -6.15
CA LYS A 117 21.44 15.61 -5.75
C LYS A 117 21.64 14.10 -5.58
N LEU A 118 22.60 13.56 -6.30
CA LEU A 118 23.08 12.20 -6.12
C LEU A 118 24.39 12.20 -5.31
N ALA A 119 24.65 11.10 -4.60
CA ALA A 119 25.95 10.92 -3.98
C ALA A 119 27.08 10.97 -5.04
N LYS A 120 28.23 11.51 -4.66
CA LYS A 120 29.39 11.70 -5.57
C LYS A 120 29.74 10.39 -6.28
N GLY A 121 29.81 10.43 -7.61
CA GLY A 121 30.12 9.26 -8.45
C GLY A 121 28.93 8.36 -8.79
N LYS A 122 27.69 8.70 -8.41
CA LYS A 122 26.47 7.96 -8.82
C LYS A 122 25.77 8.67 -9.97
N SER A 123 25.22 7.90 -10.90
CA SER A 123 24.35 8.35 -11.98
C SER A 123 22.90 7.91 -11.74
N PHE A 124 21.95 8.60 -12.39
CA PHE A 124 20.55 8.19 -12.32
C PHE A 124 20.32 6.84 -12.99
N GLY A 125 19.64 5.93 -12.31
CA GLY A 125 19.27 4.64 -12.87
C GLY A 125 18.21 4.75 -13.98
N ALA A 126 18.11 3.70 -14.80
CA ALA A 126 17.17 3.64 -15.94
C ALA A 126 15.71 3.96 -15.57
N ALA A 127 15.26 3.58 -14.36
CA ALA A 127 13.91 3.88 -13.87
C ALA A 127 13.68 5.39 -13.68
N ALA A 128 14.65 6.13 -13.13
CA ALA A 128 14.55 7.58 -12.95
C ALA A 128 14.56 8.30 -14.29
N LEU A 129 15.42 7.90 -15.22
CA LEU A 129 15.50 8.48 -16.57
C LEU A 129 14.20 8.22 -17.36
N SER A 130 13.66 7.00 -17.31
CA SER A 130 12.39 6.66 -17.95
C SER A 130 11.21 7.41 -17.33
N GLY A 131 11.18 7.53 -16.00
CA GLY A 131 10.17 8.30 -15.29
C GLY A 131 10.24 9.80 -15.64
N GLN A 132 11.44 10.37 -15.75
CA GLN A 132 11.61 11.75 -16.16
C GLN A 132 11.09 12.01 -17.59
N ARG A 133 11.39 11.16 -18.54
CA ARG A 133 10.85 11.29 -19.90
C ARG A 133 9.33 11.28 -19.95
N ARG A 134 8.68 10.44 -19.12
CA ARG A 134 7.22 10.43 -18.99
C ARG A 134 6.69 11.72 -18.37
N ARG A 135 7.36 12.23 -17.32
CA ARG A 135 7.03 13.52 -16.71
C ARG A 135 7.09 14.65 -17.72
N ASP A 136 8.17 14.73 -18.50
CA ASP A 136 8.37 15.78 -19.51
C ASP A 136 7.31 15.69 -20.61
N ALA A 137 6.99 14.50 -21.09
CA ALA A 137 5.95 14.30 -22.10
C ALA A 137 4.55 14.70 -21.58
N ILE A 138 4.19 14.29 -20.38
CA ILE A 138 2.91 14.66 -19.77
C ILE A 138 2.83 16.15 -19.55
N GLU A 139 3.89 16.76 -19.02
CA GLU A 139 3.97 18.22 -18.85
C GLU A 139 3.75 18.96 -20.17
N LYS A 140 4.38 18.49 -21.25
CA LYS A 140 4.22 19.08 -22.58
C LYS A 140 2.78 18.99 -23.09
N LEU A 141 2.07 17.90 -22.78
CA LEU A 141 0.65 17.74 -23.13
C LEU A 141 -0.26 18.70 -22.37
N MET A 142 0.16 19.21 -21.19
CA MET A 142 -0.68 20.05 -20.33
C MET A 142 -1.02 21.40 -20.92
N ASP A 143 -0.25 21.93 -21.87
CA ASP A 143 -0.54 23.20 -22.55
C ASP A 143 -1.94 23.20 -23.20
N ASN A 144 -2.41 22.03 -23.67
CA ASN A 144 -3.77 21.80 -24.14
C ASN A 144 -4.39 20.56 -23.48
N GLY A 145 -3.95 20.22 -22.29
CA GLY A 145 -4.31 19.00 -21.58
C GLY A 145 -5.52 19.16 -20.67
N TYR A 146 -6.31 18.11 -20.60
CA TYR A 146 -7.30 17.92 -19.55
C TYR A 146 -6.81 16.84 -18.59
N LEU A 147 -6.38 17.24 -17.42
CA LEU A 147 -5.85 16.35 -16.39
C LEU A 147 -6.99 15.77 -15.55
N ILE A 148 -7.09 14.46 -15.50
CA ILE A 148 -8.11 13.73 -14.75
C ILE A 148 -7.40 12.86 -13.72
N LEU A 149 -7.56 13.18 -12.44
CA LEU A 149 -6.87 12.53 -11.33
C LEU A 149 -7.87 11.70 -10.52
N ASP A 150 -7.84 10.39 -10.70
CA ASP A 150 -8.62 9.44 -9.90
C ASP A 150 -7.82 9.00 -8.67
N GLU A 151 -8.50 8.82 -7.52
CA GLU A 151 -7.84 8.68 -6.22
C GLU A 151 -6.82 9.81 -5.97
N SER A 152 -7.25 11.04 -6.28
CA SER A 152 -6.40 12.25 -6.36
C SER A 152 -5.62 12.56 -5.08
N HIS A 153 -6.06 12.06 -3.90
CA HIS A 153 -5.29 12.13 -2.67
C HIS A 153 -3.89 11.49 -2.77
N THR A 154 -3.68 10.61 -3.77
CA THR A 154 -2.36 9.99 -4.07
C THR A 154 -1.39 10.99 -4.72
N ALA A 155 -1.90 12.03 -5.38
CA ALA A 155 -1.10 13.09 -6.00
C ALA A 155 -0.65 14.17 -5.00
N GLY A 156 -1.22 14.17 -3.78
CA GLY A 156 -0.88 15.13 -2.73
C GLY A 156 0.34 14.74 -1.92
N GLY A 157 0.73 15.62 -1.00
CA GLY A 157 1.84 15.44 -0.08
C GLY A 157 3.10 16.17 -0.49
N ASP A 158 4.00 16.34 0.49
CA ASP A 158 5.30 17.00 0.32
C ASP A 158 6.36 15.93 -0.07
N SER A 159 6.33 15.57 -1.34
CA SER A 159 7.27 14.63 -1.93
C SER A 159 7.60 15.04 -3.36
N GLY A 160 8.70 14.52 -3.92
CA GLY A 160 9.05 14.79 -5.32
C GLY A 160 7.94 14.44 -6.32
N GLN A 161 7.08 13.47 -5.99
CA GLN A 161 5.87 13.18 -6.76
C GLN A 161 4.80 14.25 -6.53
N GLY A 162 4.54 14.63 -5.27
CA GLY A 162 3.56 15.65 -4.93
C GLY A 162 3.86 16.99 -5.59
N ASN A 163 5.11 17.44 -5.54
CA ASN A 163 5.56 18.69 -6.17
C ASN A 163 5.43 18.64 -7.70
N TYR A 164 5.72 17.49 -8.31
CA TYR A 164 5.47 17.31 -9.75
C TYR A 164 3.98 17.45 -10.10
N PHE A 165 3.08 16.85 -9.30
CA PHE A 165 1.65 17.01 -9.53
C PHE A 165 1.16 18.43 -9.30
N GLN A 166 1.66 19.14 -8.28
CA GLN A 166 1.35 20.56 -8.11
C GLN A 166 1.72 21.36 -9.36
N HIS A 167 2.91 21.11 -9.93
CA HIS A 167 3.37 21.78 -11.14
C HIS A 167 2.47 21.49 -12.35
N ILE A 168 2.16 20.23 -12.67
CA ILE A 168 1.32 19.89 -13.83
C ILE A 168 -0.15 20.30 -13.64
N ILE A 169 -0.67 20.33 -12.41
CA ILE A 169 -2.00 20.84 -12.10
C ILE A 169 -2.09 22.34 -12.42
N GLN A 170 -1.08 23.13 -12.07
CA GLN A 170 -1.03 24.56 -12.42
C GLN A 170 -0.97 24.77 -13.93
N LYS A 171 -0.18 23.95 -14.63
CA LYS A 171 0.05 24.07 -16.07
C LYS A 171 -1.13 23.58 -16.92
N ALA A 172 -1.87 22.57 -16.45
CA ALA A 172 -2.96 21.97 -17.20
C ALA A 172 -4.05 22.98 -17.55
N LYS A 173 -4.60 22.90 -18.77
CA LYS A 173 -5.70 23.76 -19.20
C LYS A 173 -6.94 23.54 -18.35
N ASN A 174 -7.30 22.27 -18.11
CA ASN A 174 -8.37 21.87 -17.21
C ASN A 174 -7.93 20.73 -16.29
N VAL A 175 -8.51 20.67 -15.10
CA VAL A 175 -8.26 19.61 -14.11
C VAL A 175 -9.55 19.18 -13.47
N THR A 176 -9.70 17.86 -13.27
CA THR A 176 -10.75 17.28 -12.43
C THR A 176 -10.14 16.28 -11.46
N PHE A 177 -10.56 16.38 -10.22
CA PHE A 177 -10.14 15.52 -9.12
C PHE A 177 -11.27 14.56 -8.76
N PHE A 178 -10.97 13.28 -8.68
CA PHE A 178 -11.86 12.25 -8.12
C PHE A 178 -11.23 11.66 -6.87
N SER A 179 -11.93 11.64 -5.77
CA SER A 179 -11.50 10.97 -4.54
C SER A 179 -12.69 10.72 -3.63
N ALA A 180 -12.75 9.54 -3.02
CA ALA A 180 -13.70 9.28 -1.94
C ALA A 180 -13.26 9.98 -0.62
N THR A 181 -11.98 10.32 -0.51
CA THR A 181 -11.35 10.89 0.70
C THR A 181 -10.42 12.03 0.33
N PHE A 182 -10.98 13.14 -0.20
CA PHE A 182 -10.16 14.25 -0.70
C PHE A 182 -9.27 14.87 0.40
N ALA A 183 -9.73 14.92 1.63
CA ALA A 183 -9.06 15.46 2.80
C ALA A 183 -8.51 14.37 3.75
N LYS A 184 -8.08 13.22 3.21
CA LYS A 184 -7.57 12.09 4.01
C LYS A 184 -6.43 12.49 4.96
N ARG A 185 -5.57 13.38 4.51
CA ARG A 185 -4.50 14.00 5.28
C ARG A 185 -4.43 15.48 4.93
N PRO A 186 -4.07 16.36 5.89
CA PRO A 186 -3.95 17.79 5.62
C PRO A 186 -2.99 18.14 4.47
N ASP A 187 -1.91 17.39 4.31
CA ASP A 187 -0.92 17.56 3.24
C ASP A 187 -1.44 17.21 1.83
N ASN A 188 -2.66 16.65 1.72
CA ASN A 188 -3.32 16.47 0.43
C ASN A 188 -4.02 17.74 -0.07
N MET A 189 -4.31 18.71 0.80
CA MET A 189 -5.14 19.88 0.48
C MET A 189 -4.52 20.83 -0.56
N PRO A 190 -3.21 21.06 -0.59
CA PRO A 190 -2.61 22.02 -1.53
C PRO A 190 -2.93 21.77 -2.99
N ILE A 191 -3.02 20.51 -3.45
CA ILE A 191 -3.31 20.21 -4.86
C ILE A 191 -4.69 20.71 -5.30
N TYR A 192 -5.70 20.66 -4.40
CA TYR A 192 -7.04 21.15 -4.68
C TYR A 192 -7.09 22.67 -4.65
N ALA A 193 -6.36 23.29 -3.72
CA ALA A 193 -6.30 24.72 -3.56
C ALA A 193 -5.77 25.45 -4.81
N LEU A 194 -4.91 24.79 -5.60
CA LEU A 194 -4.36 25.34 -6.83
C LEU A 194 -5.42 25.68 -7.90
N ARG A 195 -6.58 25.03 -7.86
CA ARG A 195 -7.60 25.12 -8.93
C ARG A 195 -9.02 25.36 -8.41
N THR A 196 -9.17 25.63 -7.13
CA THR A 196 -10.48 25.88 -6.52
C THR A 196 -10.46 27.15 -5.67
N ALA A 197 -11.62 27.61 -5.25
CA ALA A 197 -11.79 28.74 -4.34
C ALA A 197 -11.23 28.49 -2.91
N MET A 198 -10.72 27.30 -2.64
CA MET A 198 -10.15 26.93 -1.35
C MET A 198 -8.99 27.86 -0.93
N ASN A 199 -8.29 28.45 -1.88
CA ASN A 199 -7.16 29.37 -1.65
C ASN A 199 -7.44 30.79 -2.13
N GLN A 200 -8.66 31.26 -2.10
CA GLN A 200 -9.00 32.67 -2.45
C GLN A 200 -8.29 33.68 -1.54
N GLY A 201 -7.93 33.29 -0.32
CA GLY A 201 -7.16 34.11 0.62
C GLY A 201 -5.65 34.15 0.37
N GLY A 202 -5.13 33.48 -0.66
CA GLY A 202 -3.70 33.47 -0.99
C GLY A 202 -2.80 32.80 0.05
N LEU A 203 -3.33 31.85 0.82
CA LEU A 203 -2.55 31.10 1.81
C LEU A 203 -1.46 30.27 1.14
N LYS A 204 -0.26 30.29 1.71
CA LYS A 204 0.77 29.35 1.32
C LYS A 204 0.37 27.92 1.67
N SER A 205 0.91 26.93 0.95
CA SER A 205 0.60 25.52 1.19
C SER A 205 0.83 25.09 2.64
N ALA A 206 1.91 25.57 3.28
CA ALA A 206 2.19 25.27 4.68
C ALA A 206 1.11 25.81 5.63
N ASP A 207 0.66 27.06 5.42
CA ASP A 207 -0.35 27.69 6.25
C ASP A 207 -1.72 27.03 6.08
N LEU A 208 -2.06 26.60 4.86
CA LEU A 208 -3.27 25.83 4.57
C LEU A 208 -3.25 24.47 5.29
N ILE A 209 -2.12 23.75 5.20
CA ILE A 209 -1.94 22.47 5.90
C ILE A 209 -2.10 22.64 7.40
N ASP A 210 -1.50 23.68 7.98
CA ASP A 210 -1.56 23.95 9.40
C ASP A 210 -2.97 24.38 9.85
N ALA A 211 -3.66 25.19 9.06
CA ALA A 211 -5.06 25.54 9.30
C ALA A 211 -5.95 24.29 9.32
N VAL A 212 -5.78 23.38 8.34
CA VAL A 212 -6.56 22.14 8.26
C VAL A 212 -6.22 21.19 9.41
N LYS A 213 -4.96 21.12 9.85
CA LYS A 213 -4.57 20.35 11.04
C LYS A 213 -5.26 20.86 12.31
N ARG A 214 -5.29 22.16 12.51
CA ARG A 214 -5.93 22.79 13.69
C ARG A 214 -7.45 22.72 13.64
N GLY A 215 -8.04 22.96 12.48
CA GLY A 215 -9.50 22.96 12.29
C GLY A 215 -10.14 21.58 12.19
N GLY A 216 -9.33 20.54 11.95
CA GLY A 216 -9.76 19.14 11.92
C GLY A 216 -10.92 18.86 10.96
N ALA A 217 -11.78 17.92 11.34
CA ALA A 217 -12.92 17.49 10.52
C ALA A 217 -13.93 18.62 10.29
N THR A 218 -14.12 19.49 11.26
CA THR A 218 -15.08 20.61 11.15
C THR A 218 -14.69 21.58 10.04
N LEU A 219 -13.42 21.99 9.97
CA LEU A 219 -12.96 22.86 8.90
C LEU A 219 -13.03 22.19 7.54
N GLN A 220 -12.67 20.90 7.44
CA GLN A 220 -12.79 20.12 6.21
C GLN A 220 -14.24 20.05 5.71
N GLU A 221 -15.21 19.89 6.62
CA GLU A 221 -16.63 19.90 6.29
C GLU A 221 -17.08 21.26 5.76
N ILE A 222 -16.71 22.36 6.44
CA ILE A 222 -17.01 23.72 5.99
C ILE A 222 -16.42 23.98 4.60
N MET A 223 -15.17 23.60 4.37
CA MET A 223 -14.51 23.73 3.06
C MET A 223 -15.26 22.94 1.97
N SER A 224 -15.65 21.71 2.28
CA SER A 224 -16.43 20.86 1.37
C SER A 224 -17.76 21.48 1.00
N GLN A 225 -18.52 21.99 1.99
CA GLN A 225 -19.79 22.67 1.77
C GLN A 225 -19.62 23.95 0.92
N THR A 226 -18.59 24.76 1.24
CA THR A 226 -18.30 25.98 0.49
C THR A 226 -17.98 25.68 -0.97
N LEU A 227 -17.12 24.71 -1.25
CA LEU A 227 -16.77 24.29 -2.62
C LEU A 227 -18.00 23.75 -3.37
N THR A 228 -18.89 23.04 -2.67
CA THR A 228 -20.13 22.54 -3.26
C THR A 228 -21.09 23.68 -3.61
N GLN A 229 -21.24 24.66 -2.71
CA GLN A 229 -22.05 25.86 -2.96
C GLN A 229 -21.51 26.71 -4.11
N CYS A 230 -20.20 26.80 -4.25
CA CYS A 230 -19.54 27.49 -5.38
C CYS A 230 -19.58 26.67 -6.68
N GLY A 231 -20.17 25.50 -6.72
CA GLY A 231 -20.23 24.64 -7.90
C GLY A 231 -18.87 24.02 -8.30
N GLN A 232 -17.87 24.07 -7.43
CA GLN A 232 -16.52 23.54 -7.69
C GLN A 232 -16.31 22.12 -7.15
N MET A 233 -17.26 21.62 -6.38
CA MET A 233 -17.24 20.26 -5.84
C MET A 233 -18.61 19.60 -6.00
N ILE A 234 -18.61 18.35 -6.43
CA ILE A 234 -19.78 17.49 -6.35
C ILE A 234 -19.50 16.46 -5.26
N ARG A 235 -20.23 16.55 -4.15
CA ARG A 235 -20.20 15.58 -3.07
C ARG A 235 -21.38 14.63 -3.23
N ARG A 236 -21.07 13.34 -3.34
CA ARG A 236 -22.09 12.30 -3.35
C ARG A 236 -21.91 11.43 -2.11
N GLU A 237 -22.86 11.49 -1.24
CA GLU A 237 -22.98 10.55 -0.13
C GLU A 237 -23.75 9.32 -0.58
N ARG A 238 -23.31 8.15 -0.15
CA ARG A 238 -24.09 6.93 -0.35
C ARG A 238 -25.12 6.83 0.74
N ASP A 239 -26.33 6.52 0.35
CA ASP A 239 -27.35 6.09 1.30
C ASP A 239 -26.92 4.76 1.92
N MET A 240 -26.81 4.74 3.23
CA MET A 240 -26.49 3.56 4.03
C MET A 240 -27.74 2.83 4.53
N THR A 241 -28.92 3.24 4.07
CA THR A 241 -30.19 2.57 4.40
C THR A 241 -30.12 1.10 4.00
N GLY A 242 -30.44 0.21 4.92
CA GLY A 242 -30.35 -1.23 4.73
C GLY A 242 -28.94 -1.83 4.92
N VAL A 243 -27.94 -1.02 5.30
CA VAL A 243 -26.65 -1.51 5.77
C VAL A 243 -26.70 -1.61 7.28
N THR A 244 -26.52 -2.82 7.81
CA THR A 244 -26.39 -3.05 9.25
C THR A 244 -24.91 -3.13 9.59
N ILE A 245 -24.46 -2.33 10.58
CA ILE A 245 -23.13 -2.43 11.15
C ILE A 245 -23.28 -3.07 12.52
N ASP A 246 -22.69 -4.26 12.67
CA ASP A 246 -22.76 -5.03 13.90
C ASP A 246 -21.36 -5.09 14.54
N TRP A 247 -21.21 -4.41 15.67
CA TRP A 247 -19.99 -4.41 16.46
C TRP A 247 -20.07 -5.53 17.49
N ARG A 248 -19.35 -6.62 17.23
CA ARG A 248 -19.35 -7.77 18.14
C ARG A 248 -18.00 -7.92 18.81
N ALA A 249 -18.01 -7.85 20.11
CA ALA A 249 -16.91 -8.34 20.94
C ALA A 249 -17.05 -9.86 21.11
N ILE A 250 -15.96 -10.51 21.46
CA ILE A 250 -15.99 -11.86 22.00
C ILE A 250 -16.41 -11.69 23.45
N ASP A 251 -17.57 -12.17 23.82
CA ASP A 251 -18.21 -12.00 25.13
C ASP A 251 -18.33 -13.30 25.93
N GLU A 252 -17.96 -14.43 25.34
CA GLU A 252 -17.91 -15.73 26.03
C GLU A 252 -16.77 -15.72 27.07
N PRO A 253 -17.07 -15.85 28.39
CA PRO A 253 -16.08 -15.64 29.46
C PRO A 253 -14.81 -16.48 29.32
N GLU A 254 -14.96 -17.75 28.93
CA GLU A 254 -13.82 -18.65 28.74
C GLU A 254 -12.92 -18.24 27.57
N LYS A 255 -13.51 -17.86 26.44
CA LYS A 255 -12.75 -17.36 25.28
C LYS A 255 -12.06 -16.03 25.58
N VAL A 256 -12.73 -15.14 26.31
CA VAL A 256 -12.14 -13.86 26.75
C VAL A 256 -10.95 -14.10 27.66
N LYS A 257 -11.08 -15.04 28.62
CA LYS A 257 -10.01 -15.40 29.54
C LYS A 257 -8.81 -15.97 28.79
N GLU A 258 -9.04 -16.96 27.92
CA GLU A 258 -7.98 -17.58 27.11
C GLU A 258 -7.24 -16.56 26.24
N GLN A 259 -7.97 -15.69 25.54
CA GLN A 259 -7.36 -14.65 24.72
C GLN A 259 -6.58 -13.62 25.52
N ARG A 260 -7.04 -13.27 26.71
CA ARG A 260 -6.33 -12.38 27.62
C ARG A 260 -5.02 -13.01 28.09
N GLU A 261 -5.03 -14.27 28.51
CA GLU A 261 -3.85 -15.00 28.93
C GLU A 261 -2.81 -15.10 27.79
N GLN A 262 -3.25 -15.42 26.58
CA GLN A 262 -2.40 -15.43 25.39
C GLN A 262 -1.81 -14.04 25.10
N TYR A 263 -2.63 -12.99 25.16
CA TYR A 263 -2.18 -11.62 24.90
C TYR A 263 -1.18 -11.16 25.95
N ASP A 264 -1.46 -11.35 27.24
CA ASP A 264 -0.60 -10.94 28.35
C ASP A 264 0.75 -11.67 28.30
N SER A 265 0.75 -12.96 27.96
CA SER A 265 1.98 -13.74 27.76
C SER A 265 2.85 -13.16 26.64
N ILE A 266 2.26 -12.81 25.50
CA ILE A 266 2.99 -12.24 24.37
C ILE A 266 3.52 -10.83 24.71
N ILE A 267 2.73 -9.99 25.35
CA ILE A 267 3.16 -8.64 25.79
C ILE A 267 4.29 -8.74 26.80
N GLY A 268 4.24 -9.73 27.69
CA GLY A 268 5.35 -10.02 28.60
C GLY A 268 6.66 -10.29 27.86
N LEU A 269 6.63 -11.15 26.84
CA LEU A 269 7.80 -11.44 25.99
C LEU A 269 8.28 -10.22 25.20
N PHE A 270 7.37 -9.37 24.72
CA PHE A 270 7.75 -8.10 24.09
C PHE A 270 8.53 -7.19 25.03
N ASN A 271 8.02 -7.02 26.24
CA ASN A 271 8.68 -6.21 27.25
C ASN A 271 10.06 -6.75 27.60
N ASP A 272 10.20 -8.07 27.71
CA ASP A 272 11.47 -8.71 27.97
C ASP A 272 12.48 -8.48 26.85
N ILE A 273 12.06 -8.56 25.57
CA ILE A 273 12.91 -8.26 24.40
C ILE A 273 13.34 -6.78 24.40
N ILE A 274 12.41 -5.86 24.69
CA ILE A 274 12.70 -4.42 24.77
C ILE A 274 13.69 -4.14 25.89
N ASN A 275 13.50 -4.75 27.06
CA ASN A 275 14.38 -4.60 28.21
C ASN A 275 15.78 -5.16 27.91
N PHE A 276 15.87 -6.33 27.29
CA PHE A 276 17.14 -6.90 26.85
C PHE A 276 17.89 -5.91 25.93
N GLN A 277 17.23 -5.40 24.89
CA GLN A 277 17.84 -4.45 23.97
C GLN A 277 18.30 -3.18 24.67
N LYS A 278 17.47 -2.63 25.57
CA LYS A 278 17.78 -1.40 26.30
C LYS A 278 18.95 -1.60 27.27
N THR A 279 18.98 -2.72 27.96
CA THR A 279 19.98 -2.97 29.02
C THR A 279 21.35 -3.31 28.42
N TYR A 280 21.41 -4.17 27.41
CA TYR A 280 22.67 -4.72 26.94
C TYR A 280 23.12 -4.14 25.59
N VAL A 281 22.20 -4.03 24.64
CA VAL A 281 22.58 -3.65 23.27
C VAL A 281 22.77 -2.15 23.12
N SER A 282 21.88 -1.34 23.70
CA SER A 282 21.95 0.13 23.55
C SER A 282 23.22 0.71 24.19
N GLY A 283 23.58 0.24 25.39
CA GLY A 283 24.81 0.66 26.05
C GLY A 283 26.06 0.32 25.26
N TYR A 284 26.14 -0.90 24.73
CA TYR A 284 27.25 -1.32 23.86
C TYR A 284 27.37 -0.46 22.61
N VAL A 285 26.23 -0.15 21.94
CA VAL A 285 26.21 0.71 20.74
C VAL A 285 26.70 2.13 21.08
N GLU A 286 26.31 2.69 22.21
CA GLU A 286 26.78 3.99 22.68
C GLU A 286 28.29 3.98 22.93
N GLU A 287 28.81 2.98 23.66
CA GLU A 287 30.23 2.82 23.94
C GLU A 287 31.06 2.70 22.64
N GLN A 288 30.62 1.87 21.68
CA GLN A 288 31.27 1.75 20.37
C GLN A 288 31.29 3.08 19.60
N ASN A 289 30.19 3.84 19.64
CA ASN A 289 30.12 5.13 19.00
C ASN A 289 31.02 6.18 19.66
N GLU A 290 31.16 6.16 20.99
CA GLU A 290 32.08 7.03 21.73
C GLU A 290 33.54 6.68 21.41
N ALA A 291 33.90 5.40 21.37
CA ALA A 291 35.23 4.93 21.01
C ALA A 291 35.59 5.35 19.57
N MET A 292 34.66 5.18 18.62
CA MET A 292 34.84 5.62 17.22
C MET A 292 34.99 7.15 17.13
N ALA A 293 34.22 7.90 17.89
CA ALA A 293 34.30 9.37 17.92
C ALA A 293 35.66 9.84 18.49
N ALA A 294 36.16 9.20 19.53
CA ALA A 294 37.49 9.47 20.14
C ALA A 294 38.61 9.18 19.13
N MET A 295 38.54 8.06 18.44
CA MET A 295 39.50 7.68 17.39
C MET A 295 39.49 8.71 16.21
N GLN A 296 38.34 9.15 15.75
CA GLN A 296 38.23 10.17 14.72
C GLN A 296 38.81 11.52 15.14
N ALA A 297 38.56 11.91 16.40
CA ALA A 297 39.13 13.13 16.96
C ALA A 297 40.68 13.07 17.04
N SER A 298 41.26 11.92 17.40
CA SER A 298 42.70 11.72 17.41
C SER A 298 43.34 11.78 16.02
N MET A 299 42.58 11.47 14.98
CA MET A 299 42.98 11.56 13.55
C MET A 299 42.72 12.96 12.95
N GLY A 300 42.27 13.94 13.75
CA GLY A 300 41.97 15.30 13.25
C GLY A 300 40.72 15.42 12.40
N ILE A 301 39.86 14.40 12.35
CA ILE A 301 38.62 14.40 11.57
C ILE A 301 37.56 15.16 12.40
N LYS A 302 37.12 16.33 11.89
CA LYS A 302 36.07 17.13 12.55
C LYS A 302 34.74 16.43 12.49
N ARG A 303 33.97 16.46 13.60
CA ARG A 303 32.59 15.99 13.67
C ARG A 303 31.74 16.72 12.62
N GLY A 304 31.17 15.99 11.67
CA GLY A 304 30.25 16.47 10.63
C GLY A 304 29.23 15.36 10.27
N THR A 305 28.46 15.57 9.23
CA THR A 305 27.49 14.59 8.68
C THR A 305 28.14 13.27 8.20
N GLU A 306 29.46 13.18 8.20
CA GLU A 306 30.29 12.02 7.84
C GLU A 306 30.73 11.18 9.06
N ALA A 307 30.12 11.40 10.23
CA ALA A 307 30.49 10.66 11.43
C ALA A 307 30.25 9.15 11.23
N LEU A 308 31.33 8.38 11.31
CA LEU A 308 31.29 6.92 11.37
C LEU A 308 30.58 6.52 12.67
N GLY A 309 29.65 5.60 12.57
CA GLY A 309 28.95 5.10 13.74
C GLY A 309 28.08 3.91 13.39
N ILE A 310 27.75 3.14 14.41
CA ILE A 310 26.78 2.05 14.31
C ILE A 310 25.43 2.53 14.84
N LYS A 311 24.36 2.14 14.16
CA LYS A 311 22.98 2.38 14.58
C LYS A 311 22.27 1.06 14.75
N ASN A 312 21.75 0.83 15.93
CA ASN A 312 20.84 -0.27 16.18
C ASN A 312 19.39 0.18 15.90
N VAL A 313 18.58 -0.72 15.35
CA VAL A 313 17.17 -0.43 15.11
C VAL A 313 16.37 -0.84 16.34
N PRO A 314 15.69 0.08 17.03
CA PRO A 314 14.91 -0.26 18.22
C PRO A 314 13.85 -1.31 17.89
N PHE A 315 13.77 -2.38 18.68
CA PHE A 315 12.71 -3.39 18.54
C PHE A 315 11.32 -2.77 18.70
N ALA A 316 11.18 -1.77 19.57
CA ALA A 316 9.95 -1.01 19.77
C ALA A 316 9.39 -0.43 18.46
N SER A 317 10.24 -0.07 17.48
CA SER A 317 9.76 0.40 16.17
C SER A 317 9.07 -0.68 15.34
N LYS A 318 9.37 -1.95 15.61
CA LYS A 318 8.75 -3.13 14.97
C LYS A 318 7.57 -3.67 15.78
N ALA A 319 7.53 -3.36 17.08
CA ALA A 319 6.52 -3.87 18.02
C ALA A 319 5.09 -3.58 17.54
N PHE A 320 4.83 -2.39 17.00
CA PHE A 320 3.51 -2.02 16.49
C PHE A 320 3.02 -3.00 15.41
N ASN A 321 3.85 -3.35 14.44
CA ASN A 321 3.48 -4.29 13.39
C ASN A 321 3.23 -5.69 13.96
N THR A 322 4.03 -6.12 14.94
CA THR A 322 3.86 -7.43 15.56
C THR A 322 2.62 -7.48 16.45
N VAL A 323 2.29 -6.40 17.16
CA VAL A 323 1.00 -6.30 17.90
C VAL A 323 -0.18 -6.41 16.94
N GLN A 324 -0.15 -5.77 15.77
CA GLN A 324 -1.19 -5.92 14.76
C GLN A 324 -1.31 -7.38 14.27
N GLN A 325 -0.20 -8.10 14.16
CA GLN A 325 -0.19 -9.51 13.78
C GLN A 325 -0.81 -10.39 14.88
N VAL A 326 -0.47 -10.13 16.15
CA VAL A 326 -1.09 -10.82 17.31
C VAL A 326 -2.59 -10.65 17.29
N LEU A 327 -3.07 -9.40 17.17
CA LEU A 327 -4.51 -9.10 17.15
C LEU A 327 -5.24 -9.80 15.97
N LEU A 328 -4.58 -9.90 14.84
CA LEU A 328 -5.11 -10.57 13.66
C LEU A 328 -5.22 -12.09 13.90
N SER A 329 -4.17 -12.69 14.48
CA SER A 329 -4.14 -14.12 14.79
C SER A 329 -5.15 -14.50 15.87
N LEU A 330 -5.33 -13.67 16.91
CA LEU A 330 -6.35 -13.84 17.95
C LEU A 330 -7.77 -13.88 17.38
N LYS A 331 -8.04 -13.11 16.34
CA LYS A 331 -9.37 -12.99 15.72
C LYS A 331 -9.64 -14.05 14.65
N ALA A 332 -8.62 -14.77 14.17
CA ALA A 332 -8.73 -15.61 12.98
C ALA A 332 -9.81 -16.69 13.11
N LYS A 333 -9.81 -17.46 14.20
CA LYS A 333 -10.82 -18.51 14.45
C LYS A 333 -12.22 -17.93 14.57
N SER A 334 -12.40 -16.87 15.36
CA SER A 334 -13.70 -16.22 15.53
C SER A 334 -14.23 -15.63 14.24
N ALA A 335 -13.35 -15.10 13.37
CA ALA A 335 -13.75 -14.63 12.05
C ALA A 335 -14.20 -15.77 11.14
N ALA A 336 -13.52 -16.92 11.19
CA ALA A 336 -13.92 -18.11 10.44
C ALA A 336 -15.27 -18.66 10.93
N GLU A 337 -15.46 -18.82 12.25
CA GLU A 337 -16.73 -19.25 12.85
C GLU A 337 -17.89 -18.33 12.40
N ARG A 338 -17.69 -17.03 12.46
CA ARG A 338 -18.67 -16.04 12.02
C ARG A 338 -18.99 -16.15 10.53
N ALA A 339 -17.96 -16.35 9.70
CA ALA A 339 -18.15 -16.54 8.27
C ALA A 339 -18.98 -17.81 7.97
N ILE A 340 -18.70 -18.92 8.69
CA ILE A 340 -19.45 -20.17 8.58
C ILE A 340 -20.93 -19.95 8.97
N ASP A 341 -21.19 -19.19 10.04
CA ASP A 341 -22.56 -18.89 10.47
C ASP A 341 -23.33 -18.10 9.41
N TYR A 342 -22.70 -17.12 8.77
CA TYR A 342 -23.32 -16.38 7.68
C TYR A 342 -23.54 -17.25 6.44
N LEU A 343 -22.60 -18.14 6.12
CA LEU A 343 -22.77 -19.11 5.02
C LEU A 343 -23.95 -20.05 5.25
N LYS A 344 -24.13 -20.55 6.47
CA LYS A 344 -25.30 -21.37 6.87
C LYS A 344 -26.62 -20.61 6.75
N GLN A 345 -26.59 -19.28 6.91
CA GLN A 345 -27.75 -18.40 6.72
C GLN A 345 -27.98 -18.03 5.23
N GLY A 346 -27.24 -18.63 4.31
CA GLY A 346 -27.33 -18.33 2.88
C GLY A 346 -26.73 -16.97 2.47
N MET A 347 -25.91 -16.37 3.32
CA MET A 347 -25.18 -15.13 2.99
C MET A 347 -23.79 -15.43 2.45
N LYS A 348 -23.11 -14.43 1.94
CA LYS A 348 -21.81 -14.56 1.29
C LYS A 348 -20.76 -13.68 1.93
N PRO A 349 -19.88 -14.23 2.77
CA PRO A 349 -18.92 -13.46 3.53
C PRO A 349 -17.72 -12.98 2.70
N VAL A 350 -17.28 -11.76 3.00
CA VAL A 350 -16.04 -11.16 2.56
C VAL A 350 -15.24 -10.77 3.80
N ILE A 351 -14.10 -11.41 4.02
CA ILE A 351 -13.25 -11.23 5.19
C ILE A 351 -12.11 -10.27 4.85
N ALA A 352 -12.07 -9.12 5.50
CA ALA A 352 -11.09 -8.07 5.23
C ALA A 352 -9.99 -8.04 6.29
N LEU A 353 -8.73 -8.13 5.86
CA LEU A 353 -7.56 -8.19 6.72
C LEU A 353 -6.58 -7.06 6.41
N ASN A 354 -5.91 -6.56 7.45
CA ASN A 354 -4.92 -5.48 7.28
C ASN A 354 -3.57 -5.97 6.72
N ASN A 355 -3.17 -7.20 7.04
CA ASN A 355 -1.85 -7.76 6.72
C ASN A 355 -1.96 -9.23 6.35
N THR A 356 -1.01 -9.72 5.54
CA THR A 356 -0.90 -11.13 5.14
C THR A 356 0.12 -11.90 5.97
N ASN A 357 0.97 -11.23 6.73
CA ASN A 357 2.09 -11.78 7.50
C ASN A 357 3.13 -12.57 6.67
N GLU A 358 3.11 -12.50 5.34
CA GLU A 358 4.00 -13.26 4.45
C GLU A 358 5.49 -12.99 4.73
N SER A 359 5.86 -11.76 5.09
CA SER A 359 7.25 -11.39 5.41
C SER A 359 7.82 -12.18 6.60
N GLN A 360 6.99 -12.70 7.48
CA GLN A 360 7.41 -13.47 8.65
C GLN A 360 7.74 -14.93 8.28
N THR A 361 7.20 -15.41 7.17
CA THR A 361 7.37 -16.79 6.72
C THR A 361 8.45 -16.95 5.64
N GLY A 362 9.13 -15.85 5.27
CA GLY A 362 10.09 -15.84 4.17
C GLY A 362 11.24 -16.85 4.27
N ASN A 363 11.64 -17.22 5.49
CA ASN A 363 12.75 -18.15 5.75
C ASN A 363 12.34 -19.63 5.69
N ILE A 364 11.04 -19.93 5.58
CA ILE A 364 10.54 -21.30 5.48
C ILE A 364 10.62 -21.71 4.02
N ALA A 365 11.25 -22.87 3.75
CA ALA A 365 11.41 -23.37 2.40
C ALA A 365 10.07 -23.84 1.79
N LEU A 366 9.95 -23.76 0.46
CA LEU A 366 8.81 -24.35 -0.24
C LEU A 366 8.87 -25.87 -0.20
N GLY A 367 7.74 -26.51 0.06
CA GLY A 367 7.62 -27.96 0.21
C GLY A 367 8.05 -28.50 1.58
N GLU A 368 8.49 -27.63 2.48
CA GLU A 368 8.84 -28.02 3.85
C GLU A 368 7.56 -28.32 4.63
N GLU A 369 7.49 -29.53 5.17
CA GLU A 369 6.45 -29.96 6.10
C GLU A 369 6.92 -29.73 7.54
N MET A 370 6.08 -29.07 8.34
CA MET A 370 6.43 -28.66 9.69
C MET A 370 5.19 -28.51 10.57
N ASP A 371 5.39 -28.39 11.86
CA ASP A 371 4.33 -27.91 12.75
C ASP A 371 3.89 -26.50 12.35
N ALA A 372 2.60 -26.20 12.50
CA ALA A 372 2.08 -24.89 12.13
C ALA A 372 2.87 -23.78 12.83
N PRO A 373 3.54 -22.89 12.06
CA PRO A 373 4.41 -21.87 12.65
C PRO A 373 3.58 -20.92 13.50
N ASP A 374 3.99 -20.76 14.74
CA ASP A 374 3.36 -19.87 15.71
C ASP A 374 4.06 -18.51 15.81
N LEU A 375 3.46 -17.60 16.57
CA LEU A 375 3.97 -16.26 16.80
C LEU A 375 5.31 -16.25 17.54
N GLY A 376 5.68 -17.29 18.26
CA GLY A 376 7.00 -17.47 18.88
C GLY A 376 8.13 -17.40 17.86
N THR A 377 7.87 -17.84 16.62
CA THR A 377 8.84 -17.68 15.51
C THR A 377 9.13 -16.20 15.19
N SER A 378 8.11 -15.33 15.21
CA SER A 378 8.30 -13.89 15.03
C SER A 378 9.01 -13.24 16.21
N LEU A 379 8.75 -13.69 17.43
CA LEU A 379 9.41 -13.18 18.63
C LEU A 379 10.90 -13.54 18.65
N ARG A 380 11.26 -14.76 18.25
CA ARG A 380 12.68 -15.18 18.12
C ARG A 380 13.41 -14.32 17.09
N LYS A 381 12.82 -14.09 15.91
CA LYS A 381 13.37 -13.15 14.92
C LYS A 381 13.45 -11.72 15.44
N GLY A 382 12.51 -11.32 16.28
CA GLY A 382 12.53 -10.04 16.99
C GLY A 382 13.72 -9.93 17.92
N LEU A 383 13.96 -10.93 18.74
CA LEU A 383 15.09 -11.01 19.65
C LEU A 383 16.43 -11.00 18.90
N GLU A 384 16.60 -11.86 17.90
CA GLU A 384 17.77 -11.86 17.02
C GLU A 384 17.97 -10.49 16.34
N GLY A 385 16.88 -9.87 15.91
CA GLY A 385 16.88 -8.55 15.29
C GLY A 385 17.33 -7.42 16.22
N THR A 386 17.35 -7.61 17.55
CA THR A 386 17.91 -6.63 18.51
C THR A 386 19.42 -6.50 18.38
N LEU A 387 20.10 -7.54 17.93
CA LEU A 387 21.54 -7.55 17.72
C LEU A 387 21.94 -6.93 16.38
N ARG A 388 21.00 -6.64 15.50
CA ARG A 388 21.29 -6.09 14.17
C ARG A 388 21.67 -4.62 14.24
N TYR A 389 22.76 -4.27 13.57
CA TYR A 389 23.15 -2.88 13.40
C TYR A 389 23.31 -2.50 11.94
N THR A 390 23.27 -1.20 11.67
CA THR A 390 23.67 -0.58 10.41
C THR A 390 24.81 0.38 10.68
N SER A 391 25.83 0.37 9.84
CA SER A 391 26.93 1.33 9.89
C SER A 391 27.02 2.08 8.56
N LYS A 392 27.48 3.31 8.61
CA LYS A 392 27.85 4.11 7.43
C LYS A 392 29.35 4.26 7.41
N ASN A 393 29.96 4.01 6.26
CA ASN A 393 31.36 4.31 6.06
C ASN A 393 31.57 5.76 5.59
N ALA A 394 32.83 6.21 5.52
CA ALA A 394 33.20 7.56 5.07
C ALA A 394 32.75 7.87 3.62
N LYS A 395 32.35 6.87 2.84
CA LYS A 395 31.82 7.01 1.47
C LYS A 395 30.27 6.99 1.41
N ASP A 396 29.60 7.12 2.58
CA ASP A 396 28.13 7.04 2.73
C ASP A 396 27.51 5.71 2.27
N GLU A 397 28.33 4.65 2.15
CA GLU A 397 27.84 3.31 1.90
C GLU A 397 27.37 2.69 3.22
N SER A 398 26.12 2.25 3.25
CA SER A 398 25.57 1.56 4.42
C SER A 398 25.89 0.07 4.35
N SER A 399 26.47 -0.45 5.41
CA SER A 399 26.59 -1.89 5.68
C SER A 399 25.71 -2.28 6.85
N SER A 400 25.34 -3.55 6.92
CA SER A 400 24.60 -4.08 8.08
C SER A 400 25.26 -5.35 8.57
N GLY A 401 25.24 -5.54 9.87
CA GLY A 401 25.80 -6.71 10.54
C GLY A 401 25.03 -7.05 11.81
N TYR A 402 25.53 -8.05 12.51
CA TYR A 402 25.03 -8.44 13.82
C TYR A 402 26.14 -8.27 14.84
N ILE A 403 25.80 -7.73 16.01
CA ILE A 403 26.65 -7.71 17.19
C ILE A 403 26.75 -9.15 17.68
N ARG A 404 27.96 -9.63 17.90
CA ARG A 404 28.15 -10.96 18.49
C ARG A 404 27.70 -10.91 19.94
N LEU A 405 26.96 -11.91 20.35
CA LEU A 405 26.35 -11.94 21.68
C LEU A 405 27.42 -11.90 22.78
N GLU A 406 28.56 -12.53 22.55
CA GLU A 406 29.71 -12.58 23.45
C GLU A 406 30.34 -11.20 23.66
N ASP A 407 30.22 -10.29 22.68
CA ASP A 407 30.76 -8.92 22.79
C ASP A 407 29.93 -8.05 23.77
N LEU A 408 28.72 -8.48 24.15
CA LEU A 408 27.84 -7.82 25.10
C LEU A 408 28.12 -8.23 26.58
N GLY A 409 28.97 -9.25 26.79
CA GLY A 409 29.33 -9.79 28.11
C GLY A 409 28.49 -11.00 28.55
N ASP A 410 28.99 -11.71 29.57
CA ASP A 410 28.40 -12.99 30.00
C ASP A 410 26.96 -12.86 30.51
N ASP A 411 26.63 -11.78 31.23
CA ASP A 411 25.27 -11.51 31.71
C ASP A 411 24.28 -11.34 30.55
N ALA A 412 24.71 -10.72 29.45
CA ALA A 412 23.89 -10.56 28.24
C ALA A 412 23.68 -11.91 27.54
N VAL A 413 24.71 -12.76 27.48
CA VAL A 413 24.62 -14.12 26.92
C VAL A 413 23.60 -14.95 27.70
N GLU A 414 23.68 -14.91 29.03
CA GLU A 414 22.74 -15.63 29.90
C GLU A 414 21.31 -15.09 29.73
N ALA A 415 21.13 -13.78 29.76
CA ALA A 415 19.83 -13.14 29.57
C ALA A 415 19.20 -13.48 28.22
N TYR A 416 20.00 -13.46 27.14
CA TYR A 416 19.55 -13.82 25.79
C TYR A 416 19.07 -15.27 25.72
N ARG A 417 19.87 -16.21 26.24
CA ARG A 417 19.53 -17.64 26.24
C ARG A 417 18.29 -17.94 27.08
N ASN A 418 18.16 -17.30 28.23
CA ASN A 418 16.97 -17.43 29.08
C ASN A 418 15.72 -16.91 28.37
N LEU A 419 15.84 -15.79 27.67
CA LEU A 419 14.74 -15.21 26.90
C LEU A 419 14.39 -16.07 25.68
N GLU A 420 15.38 -16.60 24.95
CA GLU A 420 15.17 -17.52 23.85
C GLU A 420 14.44 -18.80 24.32
N LYS A 421 14.88 -19.35 25.45
CA LYS A 421 14.21 -20.51 26.09
C LYS A 421 12.77 -20.18 26.48
N LYS A 422 12.54 -19.02 27.11
CA LYS A 422 11.21 -18.55 27.49
C LYS A 422 10.29 -18.40 26.28
N ILE A 423 10.77 -17.82 25.18
CA ILE A 423 10.02 -17.70 23.90
C ILE A 423 9.68 -19.09 23.35
N LYS A 424 10.62 -20.04 23.41
CA LYS A 424 10.40 -21.40 22.92
C LYS A 424 9.40 -22.19 23.76
N GLU A 425 9.44 -22.02 25.06
CA GLU A 425 8.54 -22.71 26.01
C GLU A 425 7.14 -22.08 26.07
N THR A 426 7.03 -20.81 25.71
CA THR A 426 5.75 -20.13 25.66
C THR A 426 5.05 -20.48 24.35
N SER A 427 4.19 -21.51 24.40
CA SER A 427 3.26 -21.79 23.28
C SER A 427 2.24 -20.66 23.23
N THR A 428 2.30 -19.87 22.15
CA THR A 428 1.34 -18.79 21.97
C THR A 428 -0.02 -19.30 21.48
N GLY A 429 -0.07 -20.52 20.94
CA GLY A 429 -1.27 -21.09 20.31
C GLY A 429 -1.82 -20.29 19.13
N LEU A 430 -1.10 -19.23 18.75
CA LEU A 430 -1.49 -18.28 17.69
C LEU A 430 -0.70 -18.54 16.42
N SER A 431 -1.39 -18.89 15.35
CA SER A 431 -0.77 -19.13 14.05
C SER A 431 -0.13 -17.85 13.50
N LEU A 432 1.03 -18.02 12.90
CA LEU A 432 1.71 -16.97 12.15
C LEU A 432 0.97 -16.58 10.86
N SER A 433 0.13 -17.47 10.33
CA SER A 433 -0.66 -17.23 9.12
C SER A 433 -2.17 -17.29 9.40
N PRO A 434 -2.78 -16.20 9.90
CA PRO A 434 -4.22 -16.16 10.20
C PRO A 434 -5.09 -16.39 8.96
N ILE A 435 -4.63 -16.02 7.76
CA ILE A 435 -5.34 -16.28 6.50
C ILE A 435 -5.51 -17.78 6.29
N ASP A 436 -4.43 -18.56 6.48
CA ASP A 436 -4.48 -20.01 6.25
C ASP A 436 -5.31 -20.73 7.32
N VAL A 437 -5.35 -20.20 8.55
CA VAL A 437 -6.29 -20.67 9.58
C VAL A 437 -7.72 -20.46 9.12
N ILE A 438 -8.08 -19.26 8.67
CA ILE A 438 -9.44 -18.95 8.21
C ILE A 438 -9.82 -19.82 7.01
N LYS A 439 -8.92 -19.97 6.03
CA LYS A 439 -9.14 -20.84 4.86
C LYS A 439 -9.42 -22.28 5.29
N ASN A 440 -8.53 -22.85 6.09
CA ASN A 440 -8.64 -24.22 6.57
C ASN A 440 -9.95 -24.49 7.32
N GLU A 441 -10.38 -23.58 8.21
CA GLU A 441 -11.64 -23.73 8.93
C GLU A 441 -12.87 -23.69 8.00
N LEU A 442 -12.87 -22.81 7.03
CA LEU A 442 -13.94 -22.71 6.03
C LEU A 442 -13.96 -23.92 5.09
N GLU A 443 -12.81 -24.39 4.63
CA GLU A 443 -12.66 -25.55 3.75
C GLU A 443 -13.04 -26.85 4.47
N LYS A 444 -12.68 -27.01 5.75
CA LYS A 444 -13.15 -28.10 6.61
C LYS A 444 -14.66 -28.12 6.76
N ALA A 445 -15.30 -26.95 6.76
CA ALA A 445 -16.75 -26.83 6.78
C ALA A 445 -17.41 -27.04 5.40
N GLY A 446 -16.66 -27.41 4.37
CA GLY A 446 -17.12 -27.72 3.01
C GLY A 446 -17.32 -26.55 2.08
N TYR A 447 -16.81 -25.35 2.42
CA TYR A 447 -16.94 -24.13 1.60
C TYR A 447 -15.71 -23.84 0.77
N LYS A 448 -15.90 -23.32 -0.44
CA LYS A 448 -14.82 -22.87 -1.32
C LYS A 448 -14.42 -21.45 -0.99
N VAL A 449 -13.12 -21.24 -0.74
CA VAL A 449 -12.57 -19.97 -0.32
C VAL A 449 -11.64 -19.40 -1.38
N GLY A 450 -11.87 -18.15 -1.79
CA GLY A 450 -10.97 -17.38 -2.63
C GLY A 450 -10.14 -16.41 -1.81
N GLU A 451 -8.98 -16.03 -2.33
CA GLU A 451 -8.10 -15.08 -1.65
C GLU A 451 -7.58 -14.00 -2.60
N LEU A 452 -7.94 -12.75 -2.31
CA LEU A 452 -7.50 -11.55 -3.01
C LEU A 452 -6.45 -10.80 -2.17
N THR A 453 -5.22 -11.29 -2.19
CA THR A 453 -4.07 -10.66 -1.53
C THR A 453 -2.87 -10.58 -2.46
N GLY A 454 -1.81 -9.95 -2.00
CA GLY A 454 -0.56 -9.88 -2.76
C GLY A 454 0.45 -10.96 -2.39
N ARG A 455 0.13 -11.89 -1.48
CA ARG A 455 1.08 -12.93 -1.07
C ARG A 455 1.25 -14.01 -2.15
N SER A 456 2.43 -14.55 -2.23
CA SER A 456 2.84 -15.54 -3.23
C SER A 456 2.82 -16.97 -2.71
N THR A 457 2.81 -17.15 -1.40
CA THR A 457 2.88 -18.45 -0.72
C THR A 457 1.78 -18.59 0.32
N GLU A 458 1.41 -19.84 0.64
CA GLU A 458 0.42 -20.19 1.65
C GLU A 458 0.83 -21.49 2.38
N PHE A 459 0.21 -21.74 3.53
CA PHE A 459 0.34 -23.01 4.25
C PHE A 459 -0.90 -23.85 4.03
N VAL A 460 -0.70 -25.06 3.54
CA VAL A 460 -1.74 -26.09 3.41
C VAL A 460 -1.67 -27.02 4.62
N TYR A 461 -2.78 -27.21 5.29
CA TYR A 461 -2.90 -28.10 6.44
C TYR A 461 -3.02 -29.55 5.97
N ASN A 462 -2.15 -30.41 6.49
CA ASN A 462 -2.14 -31.84 6.23
C ASN A 462 -3.07 -32.61 7.20
N GLU A 463 -3.44 -33.82 6.84
CA GLU A 463 -4.31 -34.66 7.67
C GLU A 463 -3.70 -35.02 9.04
N ASN A 464 -2.37 -35.08 9.12
CA ASN A 464 -1.63 -35.35 10.36
C ASN A 464 -1.48 -34.11 11.28
N GLY A 465 -2.07 -32.98 10.92
CA GLY A 465 -2.01 -31.72 11.69
C GLY A 465 -0.80 -30.84 11.43
N THR A 466 0.15 -31.30 10.60
CA THR A 466 1.26 -30.47 10.12
C THR A 466 0.81 -29.52 9.02
N VAL A 467 1.68 -28.61 8.60
CA VAL A 467 1.44 -27.73 7.45
C VAL A 467 2.59 -27.83 6.46
N THR A 468 2.27 -27.66 5.19
CA THR A 468 3.27 -27.57 4.11
C THR A 468 3.20 -26.20 3.46
N LYS A 469 4.35 -25.52 3.34
CA LYS A 469 4.42 -24.25 2.62
C LYS A 469 4.43 -24.48 1.13
N VAL A 470 3.45 -23.93 0.43
CA VAL A 470 3.32 -24.06 -1.03
C VAL A 470 3.24 -22.72 -1.73
N LYS A 471 3.52 -22.72 -3.02
CA LYS A 471 3.30 -21.55 -3.87
C LYS A 471 1.82 -21.46 -4.23
N ARG A 472 1.23 -20.30 -4.08
CA ARG A 472 -0.15 -20.07 -4.51
C ARG A 472 -0.26 -20.12 -6.03
N THR A 473 -1.26 -20.82 -6.53
CA THR A 473 -1.54 -20.98 -7.95
C THR A 473 -2.62 -20.02 -8.44
N ASP A 474 -3.61 -19.72 -7.61
CA ASP A 474 -4.74 -18.85 -7.98
C ASP A 474 -4.51 -17.43 -7.45
N THR A 475 -3.87 -16.62 -8.28
CA THR A 475 -3.49 -15.23 -7.96
C THR A 475 -4.15 -14.19 -8.86
N ASP A 476 -4.96 -14.62 -9.86
CA ASP A 476 -5.68 -13.71 -10.74
C ASP A 476 -6.88 -13.08 -10.02
N LYS A 477 -6.70 -11.85 -9.56
CA LYS A 477 -7.70 -11.10 -8.80
C LYS A 477 -9.00 -10.87 -9.57
N LYS A 478 -8.92 -10.66 -10.89
CA LYS A 478 -10.11 -10.43 -11.72
C LYS A 478 -10.92 -11.72 -11.89
N LYS A 479 -10.24 -12.84 -12.10
CA LYS A 479 -10.85 -14.17 -12.17
C LYS A 479 -11.54 -14.52 -10.86
N LEU A 480 -10.84 -14.42 -9.73
CA LEU A 480 -11.40 -14.71 -8.40
C LEU A 480 -12.61 -13.84 -8.05
N ALA A 481 -12.56 -12.53 -8.36
CA ALA A 481 -13.71 -11.65 -8.13
C ALA A 481 -14.93 -12.05 -8.96
N ARG A 482 -14.73 -12.51 -10.21
CA ARG A 482 -15.80 -13.03 -11.08
C ARG A 482 -16.37 -14.33 -10.52
N GLU A 483 -15.51 -15.30 -10.22
CA GLU A 483 -15.91 -16.59 -9.64
C GLU A 483 -16.69 -16.41 -8.34
N PHE A 484 -16.28 -15.46 -7.50
CA PHE A 484 -17.02 -15.08 -6.32
C PHE A 484 -18.39 -14.49 -6.68
N ASN A 485 -18.48 -13.54 -7.60
CA ASN A 485 -19.74 -12.92 -7.99
C ASN A 485 -20.70 -13.91 -8.71
N ASP A 486 -20.16 -14.92 -9.39
CA ASP A 486 -20.94 -15.97 -10.10
C ASP A 486 -21.30 -17.20 -9.22
N GLY A 487 -20.85 -17.23 -7.96
CA GLY A 487 -21.23 -18.29 -7.01
C GLY A 487 -20.33 -19.53 -7.04
N GLN A 488 -19.19 -19.48 -7.73
CA GLN A 488 -18.23 -20.60 -7.77
C GLN A 488 -17.33 -20.62 -6.52
N ILE A 489 -17.21 -19.49 -5.83
CA ILE A 489 -16.53 -19.31 -4.56
C ILE A 489 -17.56 -18.85 -3.53
N ASP A 490 -17.52 -19.44 -2.33
CA ASP A 490 -18.50 -19.16 -1.27
C ASP A 490 -18.08 -18.02 -0.35
N ALA A 491 -16.79 -17.95 0.00
CA ALA A 491 -16.22 -16.91 0.85
C ALA A 491 -14.97 -16.32 0.21
N LEU A 492 -14.71 -15.03 0.47
CA LEU A 492 -13.57 -14.33 -0.09
C LEU A 492 -12.77 -13.65 1.03
N ILE A 493 -11.46 -13.87 1.03
CA ILE A 493 -10.54 -13.18 1.92
C ILE A 493 -9.81 -12.11 1.10
N LEU A 494 -9.73 -10.89 1.63
CA LEU A 494 -9.02 -9.81 0.97
C LEU A 494 -8.19 -8.97 1.95
N ASN A 495 -7.17 -8.32 1.42
CA ASN A 495 -6.41 -7.33 2.17
C ASN A 495 -6.47 -5.95 1.48
N LYS A 496 -5.87 -4.96 2.13
CA LYS A 496 -5.85 -3.57 1.64
C LYS A 496 -5.32 -3.43 0.21
N SER A 497 -4.38 -4.28 -0.22
CA SER A 497 -3.81 -4.23 -1.58
C SER A 497 -4.80 -4.64 -2.67
N ALA A 498 -5.83 -5.40 -2.31
CA ALA A 498 -6.88 -5.87 -3.20
C ALA A 498 -8.22 -5.14 -3.00
N ALA A 499 -8.33 -4.28 -1.97
CA ALA A 499 -9.58 -3.60 -1.64
C ALA A 499 -9.95 -2.46 -2.61
N THR A 500 -9.03 -2.04 -3.47
CA THR A 500 -9.27 -0.93 -4.41
C THR A 500 -9.58 -1.47 -5.79
N GLY A 501 -10.70 -1.01 -6.38
CA GLY A 501 -11.07 -1.33 -7.76
C GLY A 501 -11.69 -2.71 -7.99
N ILE A 502 -12.10 -3.40 -6.94
CA ILE A 502 -12.81 -4.68 -7.04
C ILE A 502 -14.27 -4.48 -6.65
N SER A 503 -15.17 -4.95 -7.48
CA SER A 503 -16.61 -4.91 -7.24
C SER A 503 -17.11 -6.30 -6.81
N LEU A 504 -17.53 -6.40 -5.55
CA LEU A 504 -18.03 -7.63 -4.93
C LEU A 504 -19.52 -7.47 -4.54
N HIS A 505 -20.36 -7.22 -5.52
CA HIS A 505 -21.78 -6.91 -5.29
C HIS A 505 -22.72 -7.95 -5.91
N ALA A 506 -23.95 -8.02 -5.39
CA ALA A 506 -25.03 -8.92 -5.86
C ALA A 506 -25.94 -8.21 -6.86
N SER A 507 -25.38 -7.55 -7.89
CA SER A 507 -26.23 -6.96 -8.94
C SER A 507 -26.78 -8.03 -9.86
N SER A 508 -27.89 -7.72 -10.56
CA SER A 508 -28.54 -8.61 -11.52
C SER A 508 -27.64 -9.05 -12.70
N LYS A 509 -26.47 -8.43 -12.86
CA LYS A 509 -25.46 -8.82 -13.85
C LYS A 509 -24.73 -10.13 -13.50
N TYR A 510 -24.76 -10.55 -12.23
CA TYR A 510 -24.07 -11.75 -11.74
C TYR A 510 -25.06 -12.84 -11.35
N LYS A 511 -24.62 -14.09 -11.39
CA LYS A 511 -25.50 -15.25 -11.09
C LYS A 511 -25.83 -15.34 -9.61
N ASP A 512 -24.89 -14.98 -8.73
CA ASP A 512 -25.06 -15.13 -7.28
C ASP A 512 -25.64 -13.84 -6.66
N GLN A 513 -26.88 -13.92 -6.24
CA GLN A 513 -27.63 -12.82 -5.62
C GLN A 513 -27.64 -12.87 -4.08
N ARG A 514 -26.90 -13.81 -3.47
CA ARG A 514 -26.79 -13.88 -1.99
C ARG A 514 -26.32 -12.56 -1.41
N LYS A 515 -26.87 -12.17 -0.26
CA LYS A 515 -26.47 -10.95 0.47
C LYS A 515 -25.00 -11.03 0.84
N ARG A 516 -24.22 -9.98 0.56
CA ARG A 516 -22.80 -9.88 0.94
C ARG A 516 -22.70 -9.42 2.39
N VAL A 517 -21.80 -10.03 3.16
CA VAL A 517 -21.48 -9.66 4.54
C VAL A 517 -19.98 -9.42 4.64
N MET A 518 -19.58 -8.26 5.13
CA MET A 518 -18.16 -7.97 5.37
C MET A 518 -17.83 -8.24 6.85
N ILE A 519 -16.76 -8.97 7.09
CA ILE A 519 -16.24 -9.34 8.41
C ILE A 519 -14.86 -8.71 8.58
#